data_688fc44e8ac08e20d99b957346395ed3
#
_entry.id   688fc44e8ac08e20d99b957346395ed3
#
_cell.length_a   1.000
_cell.length_b   1.000
_cell.length_c   1.000
_cell.angle_alpha   90.00
_cell.angle_beta   90.00
_cell.angle_gamma   90.00
#
_symmetry.space_group_name_H-M   'P 1'
#
loop_
_entity.id
_entity.type
_entity.pdbx_description
1 polymer ?
#
loop_
_entity_poly.entity_id
_entity_poly.type
_entity_poly.pdbx_seq_one_letter_code
_entity_poly.pdbx_strand_id
1 'polypeptide(L)'
;MILALIAALFWFGITALATPFDHDESQYITGAWFSSHMLIYRDFLYLQPPLHAWLFAPLGWIFTGNMLVAMRLATAVCAVGALLLLCLMQRLAGISRGSAAIATACMAATAAFQFTASVTRNDMLPTILATLAMLLMISALNIGRRRFWFCAGIAFGLAITAKLNFIPLGAAAGAFALMHHRRHAPWLALGASMGIAPMLMAWAMAPAAFSYGVITFAATGPFAWYAANGAGDELAWGEKFGDLAKYLWRGPALASLLLIIGHGWTNRGRPFAPERRLACWLIGGGLVGAALPTPSQLQYVMPLLPPLGLALGYLLEDARSWRGIMRPALIGLLCLAALPGLLPAGRHVVAMTRHGSPILAASANARWAGAQVRALTGDDEIASLSPQLLVDSGLNIDRRFAPGPFAYRTGWTMDKAQARSINAMIPATLTDMDRDPPEAILVGYEMGTRKLPLRPDDGLIAYARQRAYRMLAMPDGVGKLYIRPSRR
;
A
#
# COMPACT_ATOMS: atom_id res chain seq x y z
N MET A 1 -21.60 -15.44 -8.82
CA MET A 1 -20.50 -14.45 -8.98
C MET A 1 -20.93 -13.07 -8.46
N ILE A 2 -22.03 -12.48 -8.95
CA ILE A 2 -22.47 -11.13 -8.52
C ILE A 2 -22.68 -11.06 -7.00
N LEU A 3 -23.41 -11.99 -6.38
CA LEU A 3 -23.61 -12.02 -4.93
C LEU A 3 -22.28 -12.10 -4.14
N ALA A 4 -21.31 -12.88 -4.62
CA ALA A 4 -20.00 -12.98 -3.97
C ALA A 4 -19.22 -11.66 -4.07
N LEU A 5 -19.32 -10.94 -5.19
CA LEU A 5 -18.70 -9.62 -5.35
C LEU A 5 -19.36 -8.56 -4.45
N ILE A 6 -20.69 -8.58 -4.35
CA ILE A 6 -21.43 -7.70 -3.44
C ILE A 6 -21.03 -8.00 -1.98
N ALA A 7 -20.98 -9.28 -1.59
CA ALA A 7 -20.52 -9.67 -0.25
C ALA A 7 -19.07 -9.24 0.03
N ALA A 8 -18.18 -9.39 -0.94
CA ALA A 8 -16.80 -8.93 -0.82
C ALA A 8 -16.71 -7.39 -0.69
N LEU A 9 -17.46 -6.65 -1.50
CA LEU A 9 -17.52 -5.19 -1.42
C LEU A 9 -18.05 -4.71 -0.06
N PHE A 10 -19.10 -5.37 0.43
CA PHE A 10 -19.64 -5.09 1.76
C PHE A 10 -18.61 -5.39 2.86
N TRP A 11 -17.96 -6.57 2.80
CA TRP A 11 -16.95 -6.96 3.77
C TRP A 11 -15.78 -5.98 3.79
N PHE A 12 -15.17 -5.70 2.63
CA PHE A 12 -14.02 -4.78 2.56
C PHE A 12 -14.41 -3.33 2.84
N GLY A 13 -15.63 -2.91 2.48
CA GLY A 13 -16.15 -1.60 2.86
C GLY A 13 -16.30 -1.44 4.38
N ILE A 14 -16.87 -2.44 5.06
CA ILE A 14 -16.97 -2.43 6.53
C ILE A 14 -15.57 -2.47 7.17
N THR A 15 -14.68 -3.35 6.74
CA THR A 15 -13.33 -3.44 7.32
C THR A 15 -12.51 -2.18 7.07
N ALA A 16 -12.69 -1.50 5.93
CA ALA A 16 -12.08 -0.22 5.64
C ALA A 16 -12.48 0.88 6.64
N LEU A 17 -13.72 0.87 7.10
CA LEU A 17 -14.22 1.81 8.11
C LEU A 17 -13.90 1.38 9.55
N ALA A 18 -13.71 0.07 9.78
CA ALA A 18 -13.48 -0.51 11.10
C ALA A 18 -11.99 -0.57 11.49
N THR A 19 -11.08 -0.61 10.51
CA THR A 19 -9.65 -0.74 10.79
C THR A 19 -9.09 0.61 11.25
N PRO A 20 -8.36 0.67 12.39
CA PRO A 20 -7.66 1.88 12.82
C PRO A 20 -6.69 2.40 11.76
N PHE A 21 -6.25 3.65 11.92
CA PHE A 21 -5.24 4.21 11.03
C PHE A 21 -3.95 3.38 11.07
N ASP A 22 -3.42 3.10 9.88
CA ASP A 22 -2.05 2.66 9.71
C ASP A 22 -1.13 3.89 9.62
N HIS A 23 0.03 3.80 10.25
CA HIS A 23 1.01 4.90 10.30
C HIS A 23 1.42 5.39 8.89
N ASP A 24 1.56 4.46 7.93
CA ASP A 24 1.99 4.81 6.58
C ASP A 24 0.91 5.52 5.75
N GLU A 25 -0.35 5.48 6.17
CA GLU A 25 -1.42 6.22 5.48
C GLU A 25 -1.15 7.72 5.42
N SER A 26 -0.32 8.24 6.35
CA SER A 26 0.08 9.64 6.37
C SER A 26 0.65 10.12 5.04
N GLN A 27 1.49 9.34 4.39
CA GLN A 27 2.07 9.73 3.09
C GLN A 27 1.12 9.46 1.92
N TYR A 28 0.30 8.41 1.95
CA TYR A 28 -0.53 8.04 0.79
C TYR A 28 -1.76 8.93 0.65
N ILE A 29 -2.46 9.17 1.76
CA ILE A 29 -3.65 10.04 1.77
C ILE A 29 -3.23 11.48 1.46
N THR A 30 -2.18 11.95 2.13
CA THR A 30 -1.69 13.33 1.96
C THR A 30 -1.10 13.53 0.57
N GLY A 31 -0.36 12.53 0.04
CA GLY A 31 0.13 12.57 -1.33
C GLY A 31 -0.97 12.73 -2.37
N ALA A 32 -2.10 12.02 -2.22
CA ALA A 32 -3.25 12.17 -3.09
C ALA A 32 -3.94 13.54 -2.89
N TRP A 33 -4.09 13.98 -1.64
CA TRP A 33 -4.70 15.28 -1.31
C TRP A 33 -3.90 16.45 -1.93
N PHE A 34 -2.58 16.49 -1.72
CA PHE A 34 -1.74 17.53 -2.34
C PHE A 34 -1.74 17.42 -3.87
N SER A 35 -1.72 16.22 -4.44
CA SER A 35 -1.75 16.03 -5.90
C SER A 35 -3.04 16.52 -6.55
N SER A 36 -4.10 16.78 -5.78
CA SER A 36 -5.33 17.37 -6.31
C SER A 36 -5.17 18.86 -6.70
N HIS A 37 -4.17 19.56 -6.17
CA HIS A 37 -3.99 21.00 -6.40
C HIS A 37 -2.51 21.43 -6.53
N MET A 38 -1.55 20.50 -6.39
CA MET A 38 -0.11 20.76 -6.49
C MET A 38 0.58 19.71 -7.36
N LEU A 39 1.77 20.02 -7.86
CA LEU A 39 2.59 19.06 -8.63
C LEU A 39 3.52 18.28 -7.70
N ILE A 40 3.33 16.96 -7.71
CA ILE A 40 4.11 16.00 -6.93
C ILE A 40 5.63 16.16 -7.19
N TYR A 41 6.45 16.04 -6.18
CA TYR A 41 7.90 16.25 -6.08
C TYR A 41 8.35 17.70 -6.35
N ARG A 42 7.68 18.47 -7.22
CA ARG A 42 8.01 19.87 -7.47
C ARG A 42 7.55 20.77 -6.33
N ASP A 43 6.28 20.66 -5.94
CA ASP A 43 5.68 21.55 -4.96
C ASP A 43 5.69 20.96 -3.54
N PHE A 44 5.70 19.65 -3.42
CA PHE A 44 5.79 18.92 -2.16
C PHE A 44 6.57 17.59 -2.33
N LEU A 45 7.24 17.15 -1.27
CA LEU A 45 7.95 15.87 -1.27
C LEU A 45 6.99 14.70 -1.13
N TYR A 46 7.17 13.66 -1.94
CA TYR A 46 6.48 12.38 -1.84
C TYR A 46 7.48 11.21 -1.83
N LEU A 47 7.27 10.20 -0.97
CA LEU A 47 8.27 9.15 -0.71
C LEU A 47 8.00 7.83 -1.43
N GLN A 48 7.14 7.84 -2.44
CA GLN A 48 6.73 6.65 -3.21
C GLN A 48 6.63 7.03 -4.71
N PRO A 49 6.58 6.05 -5.64
CA PRO A 49 6.25 6.32 -7.04
C PRO A 49 4.88 6.99 -7.21
N PRO A 50 4.66 7.81 -8.27
CA PRO A 50 3.59 8.82 -8.29
C PRO A 50 2.19 8.28 -8.58
N LEU A 51 2.04 7.08 -9.18
CA LEU A 51 0.76 6.65 -9.77
C LEU A 51 -0.38 6.60 -8.75
N HIS A 52 -0.11 6.15 -7.50
CA HIS A 52 -1.14 6.11 -6.47
C HIS A 52 -1.66 7.51 -6.14
N ALA A 53 -0.76 8.46 -5.89
CA ALA A 53 -1.14 9.83 -5.56
C ALA A 53 -1.95 10.47 -6.69
N TRP A 54 -1.53 10.33 -7.94
CA TRP A 54 -2.23 10.89 -9.10
C TRP A 54 -3.60 10.25 -9.35
N LEU A 55 -3.70 8.91 -9.25
CA LEU A 55 -4.97 8.23 -9.54
C LEU A 55 -6.04 8.55 -8.51
N PHE A 56 -5.64 8.75 -7.24
CA PHE A 56 -6.57 9.06 -6.16
C PHE A 56 -6.75 10.56 -5.92
N ALA A 57 -5.96 11.44 -6.54
CA ALA A 57 -6.11 12.89 -6.44
C ALA A 57 -7.53 13.41 -6.74
N PRO A 58 -8.27 12.91 -7.75
CA PRO A 58 -9.63 13.36 -8.01
C PRO A 58 -10.60 13.18 -6.85
N LEU A 59 -10.32 12.25 -5.92
CA LEU A 59 -11.15 12.07 -4.72
C LEU A 59 -11.14 13.32 -3.82
N GLY A 60 -10.04 14.10 -3.80
CA GLY A 60 -9.95 15.37 -3.08
C GLY A 60 -10.93 16.43 -3.61
N TRP A 61 -11.24 16.40 -4.89
CA TRP A 61 -12.24 17.32 -5.49
C TRP A 61 -13.66 16.83 -5.31
N ILE A 62 -13.89 15.51 -5.48
CA ILE A 62 -15.23 14.92 -5.49
C ILE A 62 -15.77 14.80 -4.05
N PHE A 63 -14.92 14.47 -3.09
CA PHE A 63 -15.32 14.18 -1.71
C PHE A 63 -14.70 15.15 -0.70
N THR A 64 -14.80 16.47 -1.00
CA THR A 64 -14.32 17.53 -0.11
C THR A 64 -14.89 17.35 1.31
N GLY A 65 -14.00 17.30 2.32
CA GLY A 65 -14.36 17.08 3.73
C GLY A 65 -14.72 15.64 4.12
N ASN A 66 -14.59 14.67 3.18
CA ASN A 66 -14.78 13.23 3.41
C ASN A 66 -13.74 12.37 2.68
N MET A 67 -12.56 12.92 2.42
CA MET A 67 -11.51 12.27 1.64
C MET A 67 -10.98 11.00 2.34
N LEU A 68 -10.89 10.99 3.68
CA LEU A 68 -10.48 9.81 4.43
C LEU A 68 -11.35 8.59 4.11
N VAL A 69 -12.66 8.77 4.17
CA VAL A 69 -13.64 7.71 3.86
C VAL A 69 -13.55 7.32 2.38
N ALA A 70 -13.48 8.29 1.48
CA ALA A 70 -13.42 8.06 0.04
C ALA A 70 -12.18 7.25 -0.34
N MET A 71 -11.01 7.58 0.20
CA MET A 71 -9.75 6.86 -0.05
C MET A 71 -9.80 5.40 0.44
N ARG A 72 -10.34 5.17 1.64
CA ARG A 72 -10.51 3.82 2.19
C ARG A 72 -11.48 2.98 1.34
N LEU A 73 -12.62 3.52 0.94
CA LEU A 73 -13.60 2.83 0.10
C LEU A 73 -13.06 2.58 -1.31
N ALA A 74 -12.33 3.53 -1.90
CA ALA A 74 -11.67 3.34 -3.19
C ALA A 74 -10.62 2.21 -3.14
N THR A 75 -9.89 2.07 -2.04
CA THR A 75 -8.97 0.95 -1.82
C THR A 75 -9.73 -0.38 -1.75
N ALA A 76 -10.88 -0.42 -1.04
CA ALA A 76 -11.74 -1.60 -0.98
C ALA A 76 -12.30 -1.99 -2.37
N VAL A 77 -12.66 -1.01 -3.21
CA VAL A 77 -13.07 -1.26 -4.61
C VAL A 77 -11.92 -1.86 -5.42
N CYS A 78 -10.70 -1.35 -5.28
CA CYS A 78 -9.51 -1.94 -5.92
C CYS A 78 -9.29 -3.39 -5.47
N ALA A 79 -9.51 -3.71 -4.19
CA ALA A 79 -9.39 -5.07 -3.68
C ALA A 79 -10.40 -6.02 -4.32
N VAL A 80 -11.67 -5.63 -4.40
CA VAL A 80 -12.72 -6.41 -5.08
C VAL A 80 -12.40 -6.58 -6.57
N GLY A 81 -11.90 -5.52 -7.23
CA GLY A 81 -11.44 -5.56 -8.62
C GLY A 81 -10.30 -6.57 -8.81
N ALA A 82 -9.33 -6.62 -7.91
CA ALA A 82 -8.22 -7.59 -7.96
C ALA A 82 -8.73 -9.04 -7.84
N LEU A 83 -9.67 -9.31 -6.93
CA LEU A 83 -10.31 -10.64 -6.78
C LEU A 83 -11.14 -11.03 -8.00
N LEU A 84 -11.88 -10.09 -8.59
CA LEU A 84 -12.61 -10.33 -9.83
C LEU A 84 -11.67 -10.70 -10.97
N LEU A 85 -10.59 -9.92 -11.18
CA LEU A 85 -9.59 -10.21 -12.20
C LEU A 85 -8.89 -11.54 -11.97
N LEU A 86 -8.57 -11.89 -10.70
CA LEU A 86 -8.00 -13.18 -10.35
C LEU A 86 -8.95 -14.33 -10.70
N CYS A 87 -10.23 -14.22 -10.37
CA CYS A 87 -11.24 -15.22 -10.73
C CYS A 87 -11.40 -15.35 -12.26
N LEU A 88 -11.46 -14.22 -12.99
CA LEU A 88 -11.55 -14.20 -14.45
C LEU A 88 -10.31 -14.83 -15.10
N MET A 89 -9.13 -14.51 -14.61
CA MET A 89 -7.86 -15.08 -15.07
C MET A 89 -7.86 -16.61 -14.92
N GLN A 90 -8.27 -17.13 -13.77
CA GLN A 90 -8.38 -18.56 -13.52
C GLN A 90 -9.40 -19.23 -14.45
N ARG A 91 -10.53 -18.57 -14.68
CA ARG A 91 -11.56 -19.06 -15.63
C ARG A 91 -11.03 -19.12 -17.06
N LEU A 92 -10.29 -18.10 -17.48
CA LEU A 92 -9.65 -18.04 -18.80
C LEU A 92 -8.54 -19.09 -18.95
N ALA A 93 -7.87 -19.43 -17.86
CA ALA A 93 -6.88 -20.50 -17.79
C ALA A 93 -7.48 -21.93 -17.73
N GLY A 94 -8.80 -22.09 -17.92
CA GLY A 94 -9.48 -23.37 -17.97
C GLY A 94 -9.85 -23.97 -16.60
N ILE A 95 -9.64 -23.25 -15.51
CA ILE A 95 -9.97 -23.70 -14.15
C ILE A 95 -11.47 -23.62 -13.92
N SER A 96 -12.10 -24.63 -13.34
CA SER A 96 -13.53 -24.70 -13.06
C SER A 96 -13.99 -23.59 -12.12
N ARG A 97 -15.30 -23.23 -12.16
CA ARG A 97 -15.86 -22.16 -11.31
C ARG A 97 -15.62 -22.41 -9.82
N GLY A 98 -15.78 -23.66 -9.37
CA GLY A 98 -15.60 -24.04 -7.96
C GLY A 98 -14.13 -23.89 -7.51
N SER A 99 -13.18 -24.41 -8.28
CA SER A 99 -11.75 -24.31 -7.98
C SER A 99 -11.28 -22.86 -8.00
N ALA A 100 -11.73 -22.06 -8.98
CA ALA A 100 -11.41 -20.64 -9.08
C ALA A 100 -11.97 -19.83 -7.89
N ALA A 101 -13.20 -20.12 -7.47
CA ALA A 101 -13.84 -19.45 -6.33
C ALA A 101 -13.07 -19.76 -5.03
N ILE A 102 -12.71 -21.02 -4.77
CA ILE A 102 -11.96 -21.42 -3.57
C ILE A 102 -10.58 -20.77 -3.58
N ALA A 103 -9.83 -20.84 -4.69
CA ALA A 103 -8.51 -20.23 -4.78
C ALA A 103 -8.56 -18.71 -4.57
N THR A 104 -9.53 -18.02 -5.15
CA THR A 104 -9.75 -16.58 -4.96
C THR A 104 -10.10 -16.25 -3.51
N ALA A 105 -10.98 -17.02 -2.88
CA ALA A 105 -11.34 -16.86 -1.47
C ALA A 105 -10.13 -17.10 -0.54
N CYS A 106 -9.27 -18.07 -0.85
CA CYS A 106 -8.02 -18.28 -0.12
C CYS A 106 -7.10 -17.07 -0.19
N MET A 107 -6.94 -16.43 -1.37
CA MET A 107 -6.09 -15.23 -1.47
C MET A 107 -6.72 -14.06 -0.72
N ALA A 108 -8.03 -13.88 -0.81
CA ALA A 108 -8.77 -12.87 -0.05
C ALA A 108 -8.63 -13.06 1.47
N ALA A 109 -8.54 -14.31 1.94
CA ALA A 109 -8.43 -14.64 3.36
C ALA A 109 -7.00 -14.53 3.93
N THR A 110 -6.00 -14.11 3.17
CA THR A 110 -4.66 -13.83 3.71
C THR A 110 -4.65 -12.52 4.52
N ALA A 111 -3.88 -12.47 5.61
CA ALA A 111 -3.78 -11.25 6.42
C ALA A 111 -3.25 -10.06 5.62
N ALA A 112 -2.31 -10.30 4.68
CA ALA A 112 -1.79 -9.26 3.81
C ALA A 112 -2.88 -8.63 2.94
N PHE A 113 -3.75 -9.46 2.33
CA PHE A 113 -4.86 -8.96 1.52
C PHE A 113 -5.90 -8.23 2.38
N GLN A 114 -6.30 -8.81 3.53
CA GLN A 114 -7.26 -8.19 4.46
C GLN A 114 -6.77 -6.83 4.94
N PHE A 115 -5.51 -6.73 5.33
CA PHE A 115 -4.90 -5.49 5.80
C PHE A 115 -4.86 -4.43 4.68
N THR A 116 -4.28 -4.77 3.53
CA THR A 116 -4.10 -3.80 2.43
C THR A 116 -5.41 -3.40 1.76
N ALA A 117 -6.46 -4.21 1.86
CA ALA A 117 -7.82 -3.86 1.42
C ALA A 117 -8.54 -2.91 2.39
N SER A 118 -8.10 -2.85 3.65
CA SER A 118 -8.76 -2.11 4.72
C SER A 118 -8.10 -0.76 5.05
N VAL A 119 -6.87 -0.50 4.57
CA VAL A 119 -6.12 0.73 4.81
C VAL A 119 -5.72 1.39 3.50
N THR A 120 -5.60 2.72 3.49
CA THR A 120 -5.17 3.46 2.30
C THR A 120 -3.67 3.37 2.13
N ARG A 121 -3.23 2.40 1.32
CA ARG A 121 -1.82 2.18 0.98
C ARG A 121 -1.66 1.94 -0.52
N ASN A 122 -0.45 2.14 -1.02
CA ASN A 122 -0.16 1.89 -2.43
C ASN A 122 0.05 0.39 -2.77
N ASP A 123 -0.59 -0.53 -2.06
CA ASP A 123 -0.44 -1.98 -2.28
C ASP A 123 -1.54 -2.56 -3.17
N MET A 124 -2.79 -2.11 -3.00
CA MET A 124 -3.92 -2.64 -3.78
C MET A 124 -3.90 -2.21 -5.24
N LEU A 125 -3.52 -0.97 -5.52
CA LEU A 125 -3.44 -0.48 -6.89
C LEU A 125 -2.45 -1.29 -7.75
N PRO A 126 -1.18 -1.50 -7.36
CA PRO A 126 -0.28 -2.34 -8.15
C PRO A 126 -0.73 -3.81 -8.18
N THR A 127 -1.43 -4.32 -7.16
CA THR A 127 -1.96 -5.68 -7.15
C THR A 127 -3.04 -5.88 -8.21
N ILE A 128 -4.02 -4.96 -8.34
CA ILE A 128 -5.04 -5.05 -9.40
C ILE A 128 -4.40 -4.92 -10.79
N LEU A 129 -3.43 -4.00 -10.96
CA LEU A 129 -2.70 -3.81 -12.23
C LEU A 129 -1.87 -5.04 -12.60
N ALA A 130 -1.15 -5.64 -11.66
CA ALA A 130 -0.39 -6.87 -11.88
C ALA A 130 -1.31 -8.05 -12.20
N THR A 131 -2.46 -8.18 -11.52
CA THR A 131 -3.46 -9.21 -11.81
C THR A 131 -4.05 -9.03 -13.22
N LEU A 132 -4.32 -7.78 -13.63
CA LEU A 132 -4.72 -7.46 -15.01
C LEU A 132 -3.65 -7.83 -16.02
N ALA A 133 -2.36 -7.53 -15.73
CA ALA A 133 -1.24 -7.90 -16.59
C ALA A 133 -1.16 -9.42 -16.77
N MET A 134 -1.32 -10.19 -15.70
CA MET A 134 -1.34 -11.65 -15.72
C MET A 134 -2.52 -12.19 -16.53
N LEU A 135 -3.73 -11.64 -16.36
CA LEU A 135 -4.91 -11.99 -17.16
C LEU A 135 -4.66 -11.75 -18.64
N LEU A 136 -4.04 -10.62 -19.00
CA LEU A 136 -3.68 -10.29 -20.36
C LEU A 136 -2.61 -11.23 -20.93
N MET A 137 -1.63 -11.68 -20.10
CA MET A 137 -0.66 -12.69 -20.51
C MET A 137 -1.32 -14.06 -20.77
N ILE A 138 -2.25 -14.50 -19.93
CA ILE A 138 -3.04 -15.72 -20.18
C ILE A 138 -3.84 -15.59 -21.47
N SER A 139 -4.46 -14.42 -21.70
CA SER A 139 -5.15 -14.12 -22.98
C SER A 139 -4.19 -14.17 -24.16
N ALA A 140 -2.97 -13.67 -24.01
CA ALA A 140 -1.94 -13.69 -25.04
C ALA A 140 -1.50 -15.11 -25.38
N LEU A 141 -1.35 -15.98 -24.37
CA LEU A 141 -1.01 -17.39 -24.55
C LEU A 141 -2.11 -18.14 -25.31
N ASN A 142 -3.39 -17.88 -24.98
CA ASN A 142 -4.54 -18.57 -25.59
C ASN A 142 -4.85 -18.08 -27.01
N ILE A 143 -4.69 -16.77 -27.29
CA ILE A 143 -5.14 -16.14 -28.55
C ILE A 143 -3.96 -15.90 -29.51
N GLY A 144 -2.72 -15.84 -29.02
CA GLY A 144 -1.50 -15.63 -29.81
C GLY A 144 -1.33 -14.20 -30.37
N ARG A 145 -2.12 -13.21 -29.95
CA ARG A 145 -2.06 -11.84 -30.50
C ARG A 145 -1.10 -10.94 -29.72
N ARG A 146 -0.20 -10.25 -30.44
CA ARG A 146 0.81 -9.32 -29.90
C ARG A 146 0.24 -8.19 -29.03
N ARG A 147 -0.99 -7.72 -29.32
CA ARG A 147 -1.66 -6.65 -28.54
C ARG A 147 -1.84 -7.00 -27.07
N PHE A 148 -2.11 -8.26 -26.75
CA PHE A 148 -2.27 -8.68 -25.34
C PHE A 148 -0.94 -8.65 -24.57
N TRP A 149 0.18 -9.00 -25.23
CA TRP A 149 1.52 -8.84 -24.65
C TRP A 149 1.85 -7.37 -24.41
N PHE A 150 1.53 -6.49 -25.35
CA PHE A 150 1.73 -5.06 -25.20
C PHE A 150 0.90 -4.49 -24.04
N CYS A 151 -0.41 -4.77 -23.98
CA CYS A 151 -1.27 -4.32 -22.89
C CYS A 151 -0.85 -4.91 -21.51
N ALA A 152 -0.39 -6.17 -21.48
CA ALA A 152 0.18 -6.76 -20.27
C ALA A 152 1.43 -6.00 -19.80
N GLY A 153 2.29 -5.60 -20.74
CA GLY A 153 3.45 -4.75 -20.46
C GLY A 153 3.03 -3.42 -19.83
N ILE A 154 2.07 -2.70 -20.44
CA ILE A 154 1.54 -1.44 -19.85
C ILE A 154 1.09 -1.66 -18.40
N ALA A 155 0.30 -2.70 -18.15
CA ALA A 155 -0.23 -2.96 -16.81
C ALA A 155 0.88 -3.30 -15.80
N PHE A 156 1.93 -4.07 -16.17
CA PHE A 156 3.10 -4.27 -15.31
C PHE A 156 3.88 -2.97 -15.08
N GLY A 157 4.10 -2.17 -16.12
CA GLY A 157 4.77 -0.87 -16.00
C GLY A 157 4.02 0.09 -15.06
N LEU A 158 2.70 0.15 -15.16
CA LEU A 158 1.86 0.92 -14.24
C LEU A 158 1.90 0.36 -12.81
N ALA A 159 1.94 -0.96 -12.64
CA ALA A 159 2.10 -1.57 -11.31
C ALA A 159 3.43 -1.15 -10.66
N ILE A 160 4.52 -1.10 -11.42
CA ILE A 160 5.84 -0.61 -10.98
C ILE A 160 5.77 0.90 -10.66
N THR A 161 5.08 1.68 -11.49
CA THR A 161 4.87 3.12 -11.28
C THR A 161 3.99 3.41 -10.04
N ALA A 162 3.24 2.43 -9.55
CA ALA A 162 2.54 2.50 -8.27
C ALA A 162 3.44 2.05 -7.09
N LYS A 163 4.24 0.98 -7.25
CA LYS A 163 5.10 0.46 -6.18
C LYS A 163 6.27 -0.37 -6.70
N LEU A 164 7.50 -0.02 -6.29
CA LEU A 164 8.72 -0.63 -6.83
C LEU A 164 8.90 -2.11 -6.50
N ASN A 165 8.31 -2.63 -5.42
CA ASN A 165 8.43 -4.05 -5.08
C ASN A 165 7.69 -4.99 -6.06
N PHE A 166 6.99 -4.44 -7.06
CA PHE A 166 6.44 -5.18 -8.20
C PHE A 166 7.43 -5.33 -9.38
N ILE A 167 8.63 -4.69 -9.32
CA ILE A 167 9.68 -4.86 -10.33
C ILE A 167 10.06 -6.34 -10.55
N PRO A 168 10.33 -7.15 -9.49
CA PRO A 168 10.70 -8.55 -9.70
C PRO A 168 9.60 -9.37 -10.36
N LEU A 169 8.33 -9.07 -10.10
CA LEU A 169 7.20 -9.73 -10.76
C LEU A 169 7.17 -9.40 -12.25
N GLY A 170 7.32 -8.13 -12.63
CA GLY A 170 7.43 -7.69 -14.03
C GLY A 170 8.65 -8.28 -14.75
N ALA A 171 9.80 -8.33 -14.06
CA ALA A 171 11.03 -8.94 -14.58
C ALA A 171 10.86 -10.44 -14.84
N ALA A 172 10.18 -11.17 -13.93
CA ALA A 172 9.86 -12.58 -14.12
C ALA A 172 8.94 -12.80 -15.35
N ALA A 173 7.96 -11.92 -15.57
CA ALA A 173 7.12 -11.94 -16.76
C ALA A 173 7.94 -11.70 -18.04
N GLY A 174 8.88 -10.74 -18.00
CA GLY A 174 9.81 -10.46 -19.10
C GLY A 174 10.73 -11.65 -19.40
N ALA A 175 11.31 -12.27 -18.36
CA ALA A 175 12.16 -13.44 -18.51
C ALA A 175 11.39 -14.65 -19.08
N PHE A 176 10.16 -14.89 -18.60
CA PHE A 176 9.28 -15.90 -19.20
C PHE A 176 9.03 -15.64 -20.69
N ALA A 177 8.72 -14.40 -21.06
CA ALA A 177 8.48 -14.04 -22.46
C ALA A 177 9.74 -14.23 -23.32
N LEU A 178 10.91 -13.82 -22.84
CA LEU A 178 12.19 -14.00 -23.55
C LEU A 178 12.55 -15.47 -23.75
N MET A 179 12.33 -16.33 -22.74
CA MET A 179 12.72 -17.73 -22.82
C MET A 179 11.73 -18.59 -23.60
N HIS A 180 10.43 -18.29 -23.53
CA HIS A 180 9.39 -19.14 -24.10
C HIS A 180 8.62 -18.54 -25.26
N HIS A 181 8.63 -17.19 -25.41
CA HIS A 181 7.83 -16.44 -26.39
C HIS A 181 8.60 -15.27 -27.00
N ARG A 182 9.85 -15.48 -27.44
CA ARG A 182 10.81 -14.43 -27.90
C ARG A 182 10.23 -13.42 -28.88
N ARG A 183 9.34 -13.87 -29.77
CA ARG A 183 8.68 -12.98 -30.78
C ARG A 183 7.77 -11.94 -30.14
N HIS A 184 7.29 -12.19 -28.93
CA HIS A 184 6.37 -11.34 -28.21
C HIS A 184 7.03 -10.52 -27.09
N ALA A 185 8.24 -10.89 -26.65
CA ALA A 185 8.97 -10.18 -25.63
C ALA A 185 9.17 -8.68 -25.91
N PRO A 186 9.47 -8.25 -27.17
CA PRO A 186 9.58 -6.82 -27.48
C PRO A 186 8.26 -6.05 -27.25
N TRP A 187 7.11 -6.67 -27.52
CA TRP A 187 5.81 -6.04 -27.29
C TRP A 187 5.52 -5.87 -25.79
N LEU A 188 5.87 -6.86 -24.97
CA LEU A 188 5.77 -6.76 -23.52
C LEU A 188 6.69 -5.64 -22.99
N ALA A 189 7.94 -5.60 -23.47
CA ALA A 189 8.92 -4.57 -23.06
C ALA A 189 8.47 -3.16 -23.49
N LEU A 190 7.99 -2.98 -24.73
CA LEU A 190 7.47 -1.70 -25.20
C LEU A 190 6.28 -1.23 -24.35
N GLY A 191 5.35 -2.14 -24.07
CA GLY A 191 4.24 -1.83 -23.18
C GLY A 191 4.71 -1.44 -21.79
N ALA A 192 5.66 -2.17 -21.19
CA ALA A 192 6.21 -1.86 -19.88
C ALA A 192 6.88 -0.48 -19.85
N SER A 193 7.62 -0.13 -20.88
CA SER A 193 8.23 1.21 -21.01
C SER A 193 7.16 2.30 -21.06
N MET A 194 6.06 2.10 -21.77
CA MET A 194 4.94 3.04 -21.76
C MET A 194 4.25 3.15 -20.40
N GLY A 195 4.10 2.03 -19.68
CA GLY A 195 3.53 2.03 -18.32
C GLY A 195 4.44 2.69 -17.29
N ILE A 196 5.76 2.71 -17.52
CA ILE A 196 6.75 3.39 -16.65
C ILE A 196 6.90 4.88 -17.02
N ALA A 197 6.52 5.29 -18.24
CA ALA A 197 6.69 6.66 -18.70
C ALA A 197 6.16 7.75 -17.75
N PRO A 198 5.00 7.60 -17.07
CA PRO A 198 4.54 8.58 -16.08
C PRO A 198 5.54 8.78 -14.93
N MET A 199 6.22 7.72 -14.49
CA MET A 199 7.25 7.81 -13.44
C MET A 199 8.49 8.58 -13.95
N LEU A 200 8.90 8.34 -15.19
CA LEU A 200 10.00 9.08 -15.83
C LEU A 200 9.66 10.55 -16.04
N MET A 201 8.40 10.86 -16.39
CA MET A 201 7.95 12.25 -16.46
C MET A 201 8.02 12.94 -15.10
N ALA A 202 7.60 12.30 -14.03
CA ALA A 202 7.71 12.83 -12.67
C ALA A 202 9.17 13.07 -12.26
N TRP A 203 10.07 12.15 -12.61
CA TRP A 203 11.50 12.34 -12.42
C TRP A 203 12.05 13.54 -13.20
N ALA A 204 11.70 13.67 -14.47
CA ALA A 204 12.15 14.78 -15.33
C ALA A 204 11.70 16.16 -14.83
N MET A 205 10.50 16.22 -14.19
CA MET A 205 9.95 17.46 -13.62
C MET A 205 10.66 17.92 -12.34
N ALA A 206 11.12 16.99 -11.48
CA ALA A 206 11.75 17.29 -10.21
C ALA A 206 12.80 16.21 -9.83
N PRO A 207 13.96 16.15 -10.53
CA PRO A 207 14.89 15.02 -10.40
C PRO A 207 15.42 14.82 -8.98
N ALA A 208 15.74 15.89 -8.27
CA ALA A 208 16.29 15.80 -6.90
C ALA A 208 15.26 15.25 -5.91
N ALA A 209 14.07 15.82 -5.87
CA ALA A 209 13.01 15.40 -4.94
C ALA A 209 12.48 14.00 -5.28
N PHE A 210 12.32 13.67 -6.58
CA PHE A 210 11.96 12.31 -7.01
C PHE A 210 13.02 11.29 -6.59
N SER A 211 14.30 11.54 -6.92
CA SER A 211 15.39 10.60 -6.60
C SER A 211 15.52 10.40 -5.10
N TYR A 212 15.41 11.48 -4.32
CA TYR A 212 15.38 11.37 -2.87
C TYR A 212 14.18 10.52 -2.39
N GLY A 213 12.96 10.86 -2.79
CA GLY A 213 11.74 10.24 -2.28
C GLY A 213 11.58 8.78 -2.68
N VAL A 214 11.88 8.44 -3.96
CA VAL A 214 11.62 7.11 -4.51
C VAL A 214 12.79 6.15 -4.32
N ILE A 215 14.03 6.66 -4.31
CA ILE A 215 15.25 5.83 -4.26
C ILE A 215 15.99 6.01 -2.94
N THR A 216 16.48 7.24 -2.65
CA THR A 216 17.37 7.48 -1.51
C THR A 216 16.68 7.19 -0.18
N PHE A 217 15.48 7.73 0.02
CA PHE A 217 14.73 7.51 1.26
C PHE A 217 14.39 6.03 1.46
N ALA A 218 13.95 5.33 0.42
CA ALA A 218 13.64 3.90 0.51
C ALA A 218 14.87 3.05 0.89
N ALA A 219 16.05 3.46 0.45
CA ALA A 219 17.32 2.77 0.72
C ALA A 219 17.94 3.14 2.08
N THR A 220 17.70 4.33 2.62
CA THR A 220 18.42 4.84 3.80
C THR A 220 17.52 5.15 4.98
N GLY A 221 16.32 5.68 4.75
CA GLY A 221 15.42 6.16 5.81
C GLY A 221 15.04 5.11 6.85
N PRO A 222 14.55 3.92 6.45
CA PRO A 222 14.24 2.85 7.41
C PRO A 222 15.46 2.44 8.25
N PHE A 223 16.63 2.29 7.61
CA PHE A 223 17.87 1.92 8.32
C PHE A 223 18.24 2.97 9.36
N ALA A 224 18.27 4.26 8.99
CA ALA A 224 18.57 5.33 9.92
C ALA A 224 17.59 5.37 11.09
N TRP A 225 16.29 5.23 10.82
CA TRP A 225 15.25 5.27 11.84
C TRP A 225 15.34 4.10 12.84
N TYR A 226 15.46 2.87 12.36
CA TYR A 226 15.56 1.69 13.22
C TYR A 226 16.86 1.69 14.02
N ALA A 227 18.00 2.07 13.41
CA ALA A 227 19.27 2.20 14.11
C ALA A 227 19.20 3.23 15.25
N ALA A 228 18.62 4.42 14.99
CA ALA A 228 18.49 5.48 15.99
C ALA A 228 17.56 5.09 17.17
N ASN A 229 16.63 4.14 16.95
CA ASN A 229 15.75 3.60 17.98
C ASN A 229 16.34 2.37 18.69
N GLY A 230 17.57 1.95 18.37
CA GLY A 230 18.17 0.73 18.94
C GLY A 230 17.54 -0.57 18.44
N ALA A 231 16.83 -0.53 17.32
CA ALA A 231 16.11 -1.66 16.72
C ALA A 231 16.75 -2.14 15.40
N GLY A 232 18.06 -1.99 15.26
CA GLY A 232 18.80 -2.37 14.05
C GLY A 232 18.70 -3.86 13.70
N ASP A 233 18.54 -4.72 14.69
CA ASP A 233 18.38 -6.18 14.50
C ASP A 233 17.18 -6.55 13.63
N GLU A 234 16.11 -5.75 13.66
CA GLU A 234 14.91 -5.91 12.82
C GLU A 234 15.21 -5.83 11.30
N LEU A 235 16.39 -5.32 10.93
CA LEU A 235 16.81 -5.16 9.54
C LEU A 235 17.67 -6.35 9.06
N ALA A 236 18.03 -7.26 9.95
CA ALA A 236 18.85 -8.43 9.64
C ALA A 236 18.13 -9.39 8.69
N TRP A 237 18.86 -10.07 7.80
CA TRP A 237 18.28 -11.03 6.86
C TRP A 237 17.54 -12.19 7.56
N GLY A 238 18.04 -12.66 8.73
CA GLY A 238 17.39 -13.70 9.52
C GLY A 238 15.98 -13.29 9.96
N GLU A 239 15.84 -12.08 10.51
CA GLU A 239 14.55 -11.53 10.91
C GLU A 239 13.62 -11.34 9.69
N LYS A 240 14.14 -10.85 8.56
CA LYS A 240 13.37 -10.69 7.32
C LYS A 240 12.76 -12.00 6.84
N PHE A 241 13.52 -13.10 6.83
CA PHE A 241 13.00 -14.41 6.43
C PHE A 241 12.01 -14.96 7.45
N GLY A 242 12.28 -14.78 8.75
CA GLY A 242 11.36 -15.13 9.84
C GLY A 242 10.02 -14.39 9.72
N ASP A 243 10.07 -13.09 9.49
CA ASP A 243 8.88 -12.26 9.30
C ASP A 243 8.13 -12.64 8.01
N LEU A 244 8.82 -12.89 6.90
CA LEU A 244 8.19 -13.35 5.66
C LEU A 244 7.43 -14.67 5.89
N ALA A 245 8.05 -15.63 6.55
CA ALA A 245 7.41 -16.91 6.91
C ALA A 245 6.18 -16.68 7.79
N LYS A 246 6.27 -15.83 8.81
CA LYS A 246 5.17 -15.43 9.70
C LYS A 246 4.04 -14.74 8.94
N TYR A 247 4.33 -13.87 7.96
CA TYR A 247 3.31 -13.18 7.15
C TYR A 247 2.62 -14.15 6.19
N LEU A 248 3.34 -15.10 5.60
CA LEU A 248 2.75 -16.16 4.78
C LEU A 248 1.89 -17.12 5.60
N TRP A 249 2.28 -17.40 6.86
CA TRP A 249 1.53 -18.22 7.79
C TRP A 249 0.18 -17.58 8.22
N ARG A 250 0.09 -16.24 8.18
CA ARG A 250 -1.14 -15.52 8.54
C ARG A 250 -2.17 -15.58 7.41
N GLY A 251 -2.67 -16.80 7.14
CA GLY A 251 -3.63 -17.11 6.10
C GLY A 251 -3.19 -18.27 5.22
N PRO A 252 -3.92 -18.58 4.15
CA PRO A 252 -3.65 -19.76 3.31
C PRO A 252 -2.39 -19.68 2.45
N ALA A 253 -1.64 -18.55 2.44
CA ALA A 253 -0.54 -18.35 1.50
C ALA A 253 0.59 -19.38 1.65
N LEU A 254 1.07 -19.64 2.89
CA LEU A 254 2.12 -20.62 3.14
C LEU A 254 1.66 -22.04 2.81
N ALA A 255 0.45 -22.41 3.28
CA ALA A 255 -0.11 -23.72 2.98
C ALA A 255 -0.26 -23.92 1.47
N SER A 256 -0.76 -22.92 0.74
CA SER A 256 -0.87 -22.96 -0.72
C SER A 256 0.49 -23.16 -1.38
N LEU A 257 1.51 -22.40 -0.96
CA LEU A 257 2.86 -22.49 -1.52
C LEU A 257 3.45 -23.88 -1.32
N LEU A 258 3.38 -24.44 -0.09
CA LEU A 258 3.90 -25.77 0.23
C LEU A 258 3.16 -26.86 -0.53
N LEU A 259 1.83 -26.78 -0.64
CA LEU A 259 1.02 -27.74 -1.39
C LEU A 259 1.33 -27.69 -2.89
N ILE A 260 1.53 -26.51 -3.48
CA ILE A 260 1.90 -26.36 -4.89
C ILE A 260 3.29 -26.96 -5.15
N ILE A 261 4.26 -26.70 -4.27
CA ILE A 261 5.60 -27.27 -4.37
C ILE A 261 5.54 -28.80 -4.26
N GLY A 262 4.84 -29.34 -3.27
CA GLY A 262 4.66 -30.79 -3.08
C GLY A 262 4.00 -31.46 -4.27
N HIS A 263 2.91 -30.85 -4.79
CA HIS A 263 2.23 -31.35 -5.99
C HIS A 263 3.12 -31.29 -7.24
N GLY A 264 3.88 -30.21 -7.42
CA GLY A 264 4.85 -30.08 -8.50
C GLY A 264 5.94 -31.15 -8.43
N TRP A 265 6.43 -31.44 -7.21
CA TRP A 265 7.44 -32.49 -6.98
C TRP A 265 6.93 -33.90 -7.36
N THR A 266 5.69 -34.23 -6.98
CA THR A 266 5.11 -35.56 -7.31
C THR A 266 4.81 -35.71 -8.81
N ASN A 267 4.62 -34.58 -9.56
CA ASN A 267 4.33 -34.56 -10.99
C ASN A 267 5.51 -34.10 -11.86
N ARG A 268 6.76 -34.12 -11.35
CA ARG A 268 7.96 -33.57 -12.01
C ARG A 268 8.29 -34.16 -13.39
N GLY A 269 7.74 -35.28 -13.74
CA GLY A 269 7.94 -35.91 -15.08
C GLY A 269 6.94 -35.44 -16.14
N ARG A 270 5.94 -34.60 -15.79
CA ARG A 270 4.90 -34.15 -16.71
C ARG A 270 5.18 -32.74 -17.22
N PRO A 271 5.06 -32.46 -18.53
CA PRO A 271 5.23 -31.12 -19.07
C PRO A 271 4.12 -30.20 -18.54
N PHE A 272 4.49 -29.04 -18.03
CA PHE A 272 3.53 -28.03 -17.63
C PHE A 272 2.97 -27.29 -18.85
N ALA A 273 1.65 -27.05 -18.87
CA ALA A 273 1.03 -26.11 -19.78
C ALA A 273 1.68 -24.71 -19.66
N PRO A 274 1.72 -23.93 -20.75
CA PRO A 274 2.36 -22.60 -20.75
C PRO A 274 1.91 -21.70 -19.59
N GLU A 275 0.62 -21.73 -19.27
CA GLU A 275 0.00 -20.92 -18.21
C GLU A 275 0.47 -21.32 -16.80
N ARG A 276 0.63 -22.63 -16.55
CA ARG A 276 1.17 -23.14 -15.28
C ARG A 276 2.65 -22.77 -15.15
N ARG A 277 3.40 -22.83 -16.25
CA ARG A 277 4.80 -22.42 -16.29
C ARG A 277 4.95 -20.93 -16.01
N LEU A 278 4.08 -20.10 -16.61
CA LEU A 278 3.99 -18.66 -16.29
C LEU A 278 3.75 -18.45 -14.78
N ALA A 279 2.78 -19.15 -14.18
CA ALA A 279 2.50 -19.03 -12.74
C ALA A 279 3.74 -19.33 -11.89
N CYS A 280 4.54 -20.37 -12.23
CA CYS A 280 5.78 -20.68 -11.52
C CYS A 280 6.82 -19.57 -11.59
N TRP A 281 7.04 -18.97 -12.80
CA TRP A 281 7.93 -17.84 -12.98
C TRP A 281 7.50 -16.65 -12.13
N LEU A 282 6.20 -16.33 -12.14
CA LEU A 282 5.63 -15.20 -11.42
C LEU A 282 5.61 -15.42 -9.89
N ILE A 283 5.45 -16.65 -9.41
CA ILE A 283 5.64 -16.97 -7.98
C ILE A 283 7.08 -16.67 -7.56
N GLY A 284 8.08 -17.06 -8.36
CA GLY A 284 9.48 -16.70 -8.11
C GLY A 284 9.69 -15.18 -8.02
N GLY A 285 9.18 -14.43 -9.02
CA GLY A 285 9.23 -12.96 -9.00
C GLY A 285 8.48 -12.34 -7.81
N GLY A 286 7.31 -12.88 -7.47
CA GLY A 286 6.53 -12.44 -6.31
C GLY A 286 7.23 -12.67 -4.98
N LEU A 287 7.90 -13.81 -4.80
CA LEU A 287 8.72 -14.10 -3.61
C LEU A 287 9.90 -13.14 -3.48
N VAL A 288 10.60 -12.87 -4.58
CA VAL A 288 11.68 -11.86 -4.59
C VAL A 288 11.12 -10.49 -4.23
N GLY A 289 9.99 -10.08 -4.82
CA GLY A 289 9.33 -8.81 -4.51
C GLY A 289 8.87 -8.69 -3.06
N ALA A 290 8.52 -9.81 -2.42
CA ALA A 290 8.15 -9.87 -1.01
C ALA A 290 9.37 -9.78 -0.08
N ALA A 291 10.52 -10.38 -0.48
CA ALA A 291 11.71 -10.48 0.36
C ALA A 291 12.65 -9.27 0.27
N LEU A 292 12.67 -8.52 -0.86
CA LEU A 292 13.62 -7.43 -1.08
C LEU A 292 13.45 -6.23 -0.14
N PRO A 293 12.22 -5.69 0.11
CA PRO A 293 12.06 -4.48 0.91
C PRO A 293 12.54 -4.68 2.36
N THR A 294 13.07 -3.60 2.97
CA THR A 294 13.61 -3.59 4.34
C THR A 294 13.03 -2.40 5.12
N PRO A 295 12.52 -2.60 6.34
CA PRO A 295 12.29 -3.88 7.03
C PRO A 295 11.22 -4.74 6.33
N SER A 296 11.12 -6.03 6.69
CA SER A 296 10.04 -6.87 6.19
C SER A 296 8.69 -6.42 6.77
N GLN A 297 7.68 -6.34 5.93
CA GLN A 297 6.34 -5.90 6.33
C GLN A 297 5.26 -6.78 5.68
N LEU A 298 4.13 -6.94 6.37
CA LEU A 298 3.02 -7.80 5.95
C LEU A 298 2.55 -7.56 4.50
N GLN A 299 2.44 -6.30 4.10
CA GLN A 299 1.97 -5.89 2.77
C GLN A 299 2.94 -6.23 1.62
N TYR A 300 4.21 -6.52 1.90
CA TYR A 300 5.16 -6.88 0.86
C TYR A 300 4.90 -8.26 0.26
N VAL A 301 4.02 -9.08 0.85
CA VAL A 301 3.54 -10.34 0.29
C VAL A 301 2.61 -10.14 -0.92
N MET A 302 2.05 -8.95 -1.13
CA MET A 302 1.03 -8.68 -2.16
C MET A 302 1.45 -9.05 -3.60
N PRO A 303 2.69 -8.84 -4.08
CA PRO A 303 3.10 -9.28 -5.43
C PRO A 303 3.02 -10.80 -5.65
N LEU A 304 3.12 -11.58 -4.57
CA LEU A 304 3.05 -13.04 -4.62
C LEU A 304 1.61 -13.57 -4.74
N LEU A 305 0.61 -12.86 -4.19
CA LEU A 305 -0.75 -13.41 -4.04
C LEU A 305 -1.46 -13.73 -5.38
N PRO A 306 -1.42 -12.88 -6.44
CA PRO A 306 -2.08 -13.21 -7.70
C PRO A 306 -1.51 -14.46 -8.38
N PRO A 307 -0.18 -14.64 -8.57
CA PRO A 307 0.35 -15.85 -9.16
C PRO A 307 0.17 -17.09 -8.28
N LEU A 308 0.23 -16.94 -6.96
CA LEU A 308 -0.04 -18.03 -6.02
C LEU A 308 -1.51 -18.49 -6.13
N GLY A 309 -2.45 -17.53 -6.25
CA GLY A 309 -3.87 -17.82 -6.47
C GLY A 309 -4.13 -18.57 -7.77
N LEU A 310 -3.46 -18.19 -8.86
CA LEU A 310 -3.55 -18.92 -10.14
C LEU A 310 -3.04 -20.36 -10.00
N ALA A 311 -1.88 -20.55 -9.38
CA ALA A 311 -1.30 -21.87 -9.18
C ALA A 311 -2.15 -22.74 -8.23
N LEU A 312 -2.71 -22.15 -7.16
CA LEU A 312 -3.66 -22.84 -6.28
C LEU A 312 -4.92 -23.27 -7.03
N GLY A 313 -5.42 -22.43 -7.94
CA GLY A 313 -6.54 -22.79 -8.79
C GLY A 313 -6.27 -24.06 -9.62
N TYR A 314 -5.09 -24.19 -10.19
CA TYR A 314 -4.68 -25.40 -10.91
C TYR A 314 -4.55 -26.63 -9.99
N LEU A 315 -3.98 -26.47 -8.81
CA LEU A 315 -3.91 -27.55 -7.82
C LEU A 315 -5.32 -28.06 -7.44
N LEU A 316 -6.25 -27.14 -7.16
CA LEU A 316 -7.63 -27.48 -6.84
C LEU A 316 -8.39 -28.12 -8.02
N GLU A 317 -8.05 -27.75 -9.25
CA GLU A 317 -8.60 -28.38 -10.45
C GLU A 317 -8.09 -29.81 -10.61
N ASP A 318 -6.78 -30.04 -10.45
CA ASP A 318 -6.18 -31.37 -10.49
C ASP A 318 -6.73 -32.27 -9.35
N ALA A 319 -6.97 -31.68 -8.17
CA ALA A 319 -7.53 -32.36 -7.02
C ALA A 319 -8.98 -32.85 -7.23
N ARG A 320 -9.68 -32.40 -8.28
CA ARG A 320 -11.01 -32.92 -8.61
C ARG A 320 -10.99 -34.41 -9.02
N SER A 321 -9.88 -34.86 -9.55
CA SER A 321 -9.66 -36.27 -9.93
C SER A 321 -9.18 -37.14 -8.75
N TRP A 322 -8.84 -36.55 -7.59
CA TRP A 322 -8.39 -37.29 -6.42
C TRP A 322 -9.53 -38.08 -5.78
N ARG A 323 -9.23 -39.31 -5.37
CA ARG A 323 -10.20 -40.22 -4.79
C ARG A 323 -10.32 -40.07 -3.26
N GLY A 324 -11.48 -40.45 -2.71
CA GLY A 324 -11.72 -40.51 -1.27
C GLY A 324 -11.66 -39.13 -0.58
N ILE A 325 -11.06 -39.07 0.59
CA ILE A 325 -11.04 -37.91 1.49
C ILE A 325 -10.01 -36.84 1.10
N MET A 326 -9.12 -37.07 0.14
CA MET A 326 -7.98 -36.19 -0.13
C MET A 326 -8.39 -34.75 -0.53
N ARG A 327 -9.38 -34.62 -1.42
CA ARG A 327 -9.88 -33.30 -1.83
C ARG A 327 -10.64 -32.57 -0.70
N PRO A 328 -11.57 -33.18 0.03
CA PRO A 328 -12.17 -32.57 1.23
C PRO A 328 -11.12 -32.17 2.27
N ALA A 329 -10.11 -33.00 2.52
CA ALA A 329 -9.02 -32.69 3.45
C ALA A 329 -8.19 -31.48 3.00
N LEU A 330 -7.88 -31.38 1.70
CA LEU A 330 -7.21 -30.18 1.13
C LEU A 330 -8.03 -28.92 1.37
N ILE A 331 -9.32 -28.94 1.08
CA ILE A 331 -10.22 -27.78 1.29
C ILE A 331 -10.32 -27.46 2.79
N GLY A 332 -10.48 -28.47 3.66
CA GLY A 332 -10.48 -28.31 5.11
C GLY A 332 -9.21 -27.65 5.64
N LEU A 333 -8.05 -28.08 5.17
CA LEU A 333 -6.75 -27.48 5.51
C LEU A 333 -6.70 -26.00 5.10
N LEU A 334 -7.13 -25.67 3.88
CA LEU A 334 -7.15 -24.29 3.39
C LEU A 334 -8.14 -23.42 4.19
N CYS A 335 -9.30 -23.94 4.58
CA CYS A 335 -10.26 -23.27 5.45
C CYS A 335 -9.67 -22.99 6.85
N LEU A 336 -8.99 -23.97 7.44
CA LEU A 336 -8.30 -23.78 8.73
C LEU A 336 -7.18 -22.74 8.61
N ALA A 337 -6.39 -22.80 7.55
CA ALA A 337 -5.33 -21.83 7.28
C ALA A 337 -5.85 -20.41 7.02
N ALA A 338 -7.12 -20.24 6.62
CA ALA A 338 -7.74 -18.93 6.42
C ALA A 338 -8.01 -18.18 7.74
N LEU A 339 -8.23 -18.88 8.86
CA LEU A 339 -8.63 -18.29 10.13
C LEU A 339 -7.66 -17.23 10.64
N PRO A 340 -6.32 -17.46 10.70
CA PRO A 340 -5.37 -16.45 11.16
C PRO A 340 -5.37 -15.16 10.33
N GLY A 341 -5.74 -15.23 9.06
CA GLY A 341 -5.82 -14.06 8.17
C GLY A 341 -7.10 -13.23 8.36
N LEU A 342 -8.22 -13.88 8.66
CA LEU A 342 -9.53 -13.23 8.82
C LEU A 342 -9.76 -12.66 10.22
N LEU A 343 -9.18 -13.28 11.26
CA LEU A 343 -9.42 -12.91 12.65
C LEU A 343 -9.11 -11.44 12.98
N PRO A 344 -7.99 -10.82 12.52
CA PRO A 344 -7.73 -9.41 12.82
C PRO A 344 -8.80 -8.47 12.27
N ALA A 345 -9.20 -8.66 11.00
CA ALA A 345 -10.25 -7.88 10.37
C ALA A 345 -11.60 -8.04 11.10
N GLY A 346 -11.96 -9.28 11.46
CA GLY A 346 -13.16 -9.56 12.25
C GLY A 346 -13.16 -8.87 13.62
N ARG A 347 -12.00 -8.83 14.31
CA ARG A 347 -11.85 -8.10 15.58
C ARG A 347 -12.08 -6.59 15.42
N HIS A 348 -11.58 -5.99 14.35
CA HIS A 348 -11.81 -4.57 14.06
C HIS A 348 -13.30 -4.28 13.83
N VAL A 349 -13.99 -5.14 13.08
CA VAL A 349 -15.45 -5.00 12.87
C VAL A 349 -16.20 -5.09 14.19
N VAL A 350 -15.89 -6.06 15.06
CA VAL A 350 -16.49 -6.17 16.39
C VAL A 350 -16.14 -4.97 17.27
N ALA A 351 -14.93 -4.44 17.23
CA ALA A 351 -14.56 -3.21 17.94
C ALA A 351 -15.38 -2.02 17.45
N MET A 352 -15.58 -1.89 16.15
CA MET A 352 -16.39 -0.82 15.55
C MET A 352 -17.83 -0.84 16.02
N THR A 353 -18.44 -2.02 16.24
CA THR A 353 -19.82 -2.09 16.77
C THR A 353 -19.95 -1.58 18.21
N ARG A 354 -18.83 -1.57 18.96
CA ARG A 354 -18.79 -1.10 20.36
C ARG A 354 -18.35 0.35 20.50
N HIS A 355 -17.42 0.79 19.68
CA HIS A 355 -16.72 2.07 19.83
C HIS A 355 -16.92 3.04 18.66
N GLY A 356 -17.69 2.65 17.64
CA GLY A 356 -17.85 3.40 16.40
C GLY A 356 -16.67 3.24 15.43
N SER A 357 -16.80 3.83 14.25
CA SER A 357 -15.77 3.81 13.21
C SER A 357 -14.62 4.76 13.56
N PRO A 358 -13.37 4.28 13.64
CA PRO A 358 -12.21 5.15 13.86
C PRO A 358 -12.01 6.15 12.71
N ILE A 359 -12.37 5.80 11.48
CA ILE A 359 -12.22 6.67 10.31
C ILE A 359 -13.25 7.80 10.31
N LEU A 360 -14.51 7.50 10.63
CA LEU A 360 -15.55 8.53 10.76
C LEU A 360 -15.25 9.47 11.93
N ALA A 361 -14.75 8.95 13.05
CA ALA A 361 -14.33 9.76 14.19
C ALA A 361 -13.17 10.70 13.82
N ALA A 362 -12.15 10.19 13.11
CA ALA A 362 -11.03 11.01 12.66
C ALA A 362 -11.46 12.12 11.68
N SER A 363 -12.36 11.82 10.74
CA SER A 363 -12.94 12.82 9.84
C SER A 363 -13.73 13.91 10.62
N ALA A 364 -14.48 13.51 11.66
CA ALA A 364 -15.18 14.45 12.53
C ALA A 364 -14.20 15.33 13.33
N ASN A 365 -13.12 14.73 13.87
CA ASN A 365 -12.05 15.43 14.59
C ASN A 365 -11.31 16.43 13.69
N ALA A 366 -11.05 16.06 12.42
CA ALA A 366 -10.46 16.96 11.44
C ALA A 366 -11.34 18.22 11.23
N ARG A 367 -12.64 18.01 10.98
CA ARG A 367 -13.60 19.11 10.83
C ARG A 367 -13.71 19.98 12.07
N TRP A 368 -13.69 19.38 13.25
CA TRP A 368 -13.65 20.12 14.53
C TRP A 368 -12.40 21.00 14.62
N ALA A 369 -11.20 20.44 14.32
CA ALA A 369 -9.96 21.20 14.33
C ALA A 369 -10.03 22.39 13.35
N GLY A 370 -10.53 22.16 12.13
CA GLY A 370 -10.72 23.22 11.14
C GLY A 370 -11.64 24.34 11.63
N ALA A 371 -12.74 24.00 12.30
CA ALA A 371 -13.66 24.98 12.87
C ALA A 371 -13.00 25.80 13.99
N GLN A 372 -12.22 25.15 14.88
CA GLN A 372 -11.51 25.86 15.98
C GLN A 372 -10.45 26.83 15.44
N VAL A 373 -9.62 26.39 14.47
CA VAL A 373 -8.57 27.24 13.90
C VAL A 373 -9.21 28.49 13.27
N ARG A 374 -10.16 28.34 12.35
CA ARG A 374 -10.81 29.48 11.70
C ARG A 374 -11.51 30.41 12.68
N ALA A 375 -12.16 29.89 13.71
CA ALA A 375 -12.84 30.71 14.71
C ALA A 375 -11.87 31.53 15.58
N LEU A 376 -10.66 31.07 15.81
CA LEU A 376 -9.72 31.69 16.74
C LEU A 376 -8.65 32.53 16.07
N THR A 377 -8.32 32.26 14.80
CA THR A 377 -7.22 32.95 14.08
C THR A 377 -7.70 33.77 12.90
N GLY A 378 -8.78 33.35 12.25
CA GLY A 378 -9.27 34.00 11.02
C GLY A 378 -8.50 33.54 9.76
N ASP A 379 -7.50 32.69 9.89
CA ASP A 379 -6.68 32.13 8.81
C ASP A 379 -6.72 30.56 8.88
N ASP A 380 -6.11 29.86 7.96
CA ASP A 380 -6.34 28.43 7.79
C ASP A 380 -5.06 27.56 7.66
N GLU A 381 -3.85 28.12 7.83
CA GLU A 381 -2.63 27.34 7.70
C GLU A 381 -2.32 26.49 8.95
N ILE A 382 -2.05 25.20 8.74
CA ILE A 382 -1.76 24.22 9.79
C ILE A 382 -0.57 23.32 9.47
N ALA A 383 0.29 23.06 10.47
CA ALA A 383 1.40 22.14 10.39
C ALA A 383 1.13 20.87 11.23
N SER A 384 1.55 19.71 10.73
CA SER A 384 1.49 18.43 11.46
C SER A 384 2.38 17.37 10.85
N LEU A 385 2.94 16.50 11.70
CA LEU A 385 3.56 15.25 11.27
C LEU A 385 2.53 14.13 10.96
N SER A 386 1.26 14.38 11.28
CA SER A 386 0.15 13.47 10.93
C SER A 386 -0.88 14.17 10.02
N PRO A 387 -0.44 14.65 8.82
CA PRO A 387 -1.27 15.49 7.95
C PRO A 387 -2.51 14.77 7.40
N GLN A 388 -2.52 13.44 7.35
CA GLN A 388 -3.69 12.65 6.97
C GLN A 388 -4.90 12.91 7.88
N LEU A 389 -4.68 13.25 9.14
CA LEU A 389 -5.76 13.59 10.09
C LEU A 389 -6.36 14.97 9.87
N LEU A 390 -5.86 15.71 8.88
CA LEU A 390 -6.28 17.10 8.59
C LEU A 390 -6.91 17.25 7.20
N VAL A 391 -6.87 16.24 6.32
CA VAL A 391 -7.38 16.37 4.94
C VAL A 391 -8.87 16.69 4.85
N ASP A 392 -9.64 16.36 5.89
CA ASP A 392 -11.08 16.65 6.00
C ASP A 392 -11.36 17.94 6.82
N SER A 393 -10.33 18.67 7.26
CA SER A 393 -10.47 19.87 8.09
C SER A 393 -10.90 21.11 7.32
N GLY A 394 -10.68 21.12 6.01
CA GLY A 394 -10.80 22.31 5.15
C GLY A 394 -9.71 23.37 5.43
N LEU A 395 -8.64 23.00 6.15
CA LEU A 395 -7.48 23.86 6.38
C LEU A 395 -6.42 23.65 5.30
N ASN A 396 -5.58 24.66 5.13
CA ASN A 396 -4.41 24.61 4.26
C ASN A 396 -3.24 23.94 5.02
N ILE A 397 -2.92 22.70 4.67
CA ILE A 397 -1.86 21.94 5.32
C ILE A 397 -0.52 22.41 4.76
N ASP A 398 0.45 22.73 5.64
CA ASP A 398 1.79 23.11 5.23
C ASP A 398 2.45 21.97 4.41
N ARG A 399 2.71 22.26 3.14
CA ARG A 399 3.23 21.28 2.16
C ARG A 399 4.57 20.64 2.55
N ARG A 400 5.36 21.30 3.41
CA ARG A 400 6.65 20.78 3.90
C ARG A 400 6.47 19.54 4.77
N PHE A 401 5.26 19.31 5.31
CA PHE A 401 4.89 18.13 6.08
C PHE A 401 4.15 17.07 5.24
N ALA A 402 4.07 17.23 3.92
CA ALA A 402 3.39 16.27 3.03
C ALA A 402 3.84 14.80 3.20
N PRO A 403 5.15 14.48 3.40
CA PRO A 403 5.58 13.10 3.63
C PRO A 403 5.24 12.55 5.02
N GLY A 404 4.45 13.30 5.82
CA GLY A 404 4.17 12.92 7.20
C GLY A 404 5.45 12.92 8.06
N PRO A 405 5.55 11.99 9.01
CA PRO A 405 6.70 11.94 9.94
C PRO A 405 7.98 11.40 9.28
N PHE A 406 7.90 10.78 8.11
CA PHE A 406 8.98 9.94 7.57
C PHE A 406 10.25 10.70 7.26
N ALA A 407 10.18 11.79 6.48
CA ALA A 407 11.34 12.63 6.19
C ALA A 407 11.82 13.38 7.45
N TYR A 408 10.89 13.84 8.28
CA TYR A 408 11.18 14.57 9.50
C TYR A 408 11.96 13.72 10.53
N ARG A 409 11.48 12.49 10.80
CA ARG A 409 12.07 11.59 11.81
C ARG A 409 13.45 11.05 11.45
N THR A 410 13.85 11.21 10.18
CA THR A 410 15.19 10.85 9.67
C THR A 410 15.96 12.08 9.18
N GLY A 411 15.53 13.28 9.57
CA GLY A 411 16.05 14.57 9.06
C GLY A 411 17.52 14.81 9.31
N TRP A 412 18.16 14.07 10.22
CA TRP A 412 19.62 14.13 10.40
C TRP A 412 20.40 13.49 9.25
N THR A 413 19.76 12.74 8.34
CA THR A 413 20.40 12.14 7.16
C THR A 413 20.55 13.11 5.99
N MET A 414 20.03 14.34 6.11
CA MET A 414 20.14 15.38 5.09
C MET A 414 20.52 16.73 5.71
N ASP A 415 21.15 17.60 4.93
CA ASP A 415 21.45 18.96 5.35
C ASP A 415 20.24 19.91 5.11
N LYS A 416 20.35 21.13 5.67
CA LYS A 416 19.29 22.14 5.57
C LYS A 416 19.03 22.61 4.14
N ALA A 417 20.06 22.69 3.29
CA ALA A 417 19.93 23.14 1.91
C ALA A 417 19.20 22.11 1.07
N GLN A 418 19.56 20.84 1.24
CA GLN A 418 18.86 19.72 0.61
C GLN A 418 17.39 19.66 1.03
N ALA A 419 17.08 19.75 2.34
CA ALA A 419 15.70 19.72 2.84
C ALA A 419 14.85 20.84 2.22
N ARG A 420 15.40 22.07 2.15
CA ARG A 420 14.72 23.21 1.50
C ARG A 420 14.51 22.98 0.00
N SER A 421 15.50 22.41 -0.69
CA SER A 421 15.43 22.22 -2.16
C SER A 421 14.35 21.20 -2.58
N ILE A 422 13.95 20.30 -1.68
CA ILE A 422 12.93 19.27 -1.92
C ILE A 422 11.64 19.52 -1.14
N ASN A 423 11.45 20.70 -0.58
CA ASN A 423 10.27 21.06 0.23
C ASN A 423 10.00 20.08 1.39
N ALA A 424 11.04 19.67 2.12
CA ALA A 424 10.90 18.79 3.29
C ALA A 424 11.15 19.58 4.59
N MET A 425 10.27 19.44 5.57
CA MET A 425 10.53 19.88 6.93
C MET A 425 11.38 18.83 7.66
N ILE A 426 12.46 19.29 8.31
CA ILE A 426 13.28 18.47 9.19
C ILE A 426 13.50 19.21 10.52
N PRO A 427 13.90 18.54 11.62
CA PRO A 427 14.11 19.21 12.91
C PRO A 427 15.05 20.43 12.82
N ALA A 428 16.08 20.34 11.98
CA ALA A 428 17.06 21.42 11.80
C ALA A 428 16.51 22.66 11.04
N THR A 429 15.37 22.54 10.36
CA THR A 429 14.73 23.65 9.60
C THR A 429 13.42 24.12 10.24
N LEU A 430 13.07 23.70 11.45
CA LEU A 430 11.84 24.13 12.14
C LEU A 430 11.73 25.67 12.28
N THR A 431 12.88 26.36 12.45
CA THR A 431 12.91 27.83 12.51
C THR A 431 12.56 28.50 11.19
N ASP A 432 12.53 27.78 10.07
CA ASP A 432 12.07 28.33 8.79
C ASP A 432 10.55 28.65 8.83
N MET A 433 9.79 28.05 9.75
CA MET A 433 8.39 28.41 10.01
C MET A 433 8.24 29.81 10.60
N ASP A 434 9.29 30.43 11.13
CA ASP A 434 9.21 31.80 11.67
C ASP A 434 9.00 32.86 10.59
N ARG A 435 9.29 32.53 9.32
CA ARG A 435 9.04 33.42 8.18
C ARG A 435 7.56 33.50 7.81
N ASP A 436 6.87 32.37 7.95
CA ASP A 436 5.45 32.19 7.72
C ASP A 436 4.93 31.19 8.77
N PRO A 437 4.62 31.67 9.98
CA PRO A 437 4.27 30.79 11.09
C PRO A 437 2.85 30.26 10.90
N PRO A 438 2.65 28.93 10.98
CA PRO A 438 1.32 28.34 10.82
C PRO A 438 0.38 28.83 11.93
N GLU A 439 -0.88 29.02 11.61
CA GLU A 439 -1.90 29.43 12.56
C GLU A 439 -2.19 28.36 13.61
N ALA A 440 -1.94 27.08 13.24
CA ALA A 440 -2.06 25.98 14.17
C ALA A 440 -1.03 24.89 13.93
N ILE A 441 -0.78 24.08 14.97
CA ILE A 441 0.09 22.92 14.93
C ILE A 441 -0.63 21.75 15.61
N LEU A 442 -0.89 20.68 14.85
CA LEU A 442 -1.47 19.44 15.39
C LEU A 442 -0.36 18.45 15.73
N VAL A 443 -0.35 17.94 16.96
CA VAL A 443 0.61 16.96 17.48
C VAL A 443 -0.06 15.93 18.39
N GLY A 444 0.69 14.93 18.86
CA GLY A 444 0.24 13.90 19.80
C GLY A 444 0.10 12.52 19.19
N TYR A 445 0.30 12.39 17.88
CA TYR A 445 0.16 11.12 17.16
C TYR A 445 1.49 10.47 16.80
N GLU A 446 2.60 11.23 16.85
CA GLU A 446 3.96 10.76 16.59
C GLU A 446 4.81 10.74 17.86
N MET A 447 4.28 10.09 18.91
CA MET A 447 4.84 10.11 20.29
C MET A 447 5.76 8.92 20.58
N GLY A 448 6.13 8.15 19.56
CA GLY A 448 6.92 6.94 19.72
C GLY A 448 6.13 5.75 20.24
N THR A 449 6.77 4.59 20.21
CA THR A 449 6.20 3.32 20.70
C THR A 449 7.21 2.64 21.62
N ARG A 450 6.78 1.57 22.34
CA ARG A 450 7.72 0.77 23.15
C ARG A 450 8.92 0.24 22.35
N LYS A 451 8.70 -0.09 21.07
CA LYS A 451 9.73 -0.65 20.18
C LYS A 451 10.58 0.44 19.50
N LEU A 452 9.96 1.57 19.21
CA LEU A 452 10.57 2.72 18.54
C LEU A 452 10.30 3.97 19.38
N PRO A 453 11.09 4.20 20.46
CA PRO A 453 10.75 5.17 21.50
C PRO A 453 10.97 6.63 21.13
N LEU A 454 11.68 6.94 20.04
CA LEU A 454 11.87 8.32 19.59
C LEU A 454 10.53 8.98 19.28
N ARG A 455 10.43 10.26 19.65
CA ARG A 455 9.19 11.04 19.64
C ARG A 455 9.29 12.23 18.67
N PRO A 456 8.96 12.04 17.39
CA PRO A 456 9.07 13.11 16.38
C PRO A 456 8.28 14.39 16.72
N ASP A 457 7.11 14.27 17.37
CA ASP A 457 6.28 15.42 17.76
C ASP A 457 6.93 16.38 18.77
N ASP A 458 7.93 15.94 19.56
CA ASP A 458 8.54 16.77 20.60
C ASP A 458 9.16 18.07 20.03
N GLY A 459 9.69 18.03 18.81
CA GLY A 459 10.21 19.22 18.12
C GLY A 459 9.13 20.28 17.84
N LEU A 460 7.96 19.85 17.33
CA LEU A 460 6.82 20.73 17.07
C LEU A 460 6.19 21.24 18.38
N ILE A 461 6.13 20.39 19.41
CA ILE A 461 5.65 20.79 20.74
C ILE A 461 6.56 21.89 21.34
N ALA A 462 7.88 21.72 21.22
CA ALA A 462 8.84 22.72 21.69
C ALA A 462 8.70 24.03 20.92
N TYR A 463 8.59 23.96 19.58
CA TYR A 463 8.36 25.14 18.72
C TYR A 463 7.11 25.90 19.15
N ALA A 464 5.97 25.21 19.30
CA ALA A 464 4.70 25.82 19.68
C ALA A 464 4.77 26.50 21.05
N ARG A 465 5.38 25.85 22.05
CA ARG A 465 5.53 26.38 23.41
C ARG A 465 6.43 27.62 23.45
N GLN A 466 7.57 27.60 22.76
CA GLN A 466 8.50 28.74 22.69
C GLN A 466 7.85 30.00 22.10
N ARG A 467 6.83 29.82 21.25
CA ARG A 467 6.10 30.93 20.58
C ARG A 467 4.73 31.20 21.22
N ALA A 468 4.50 30.68 22.43
CA ALA A 468 3.31 30.89 23.23
C ALA A 468 1.99 30.52 22.53
N TYR A 469 2.00 29.48 21.67
CA TYR A 469 0.76 28.94 21.11
C TYR A 469 -0.13 28.40 22.23
N ARG A 470 -1.43 28.67 22.15
CA ARG A 470 -2.43 28.18 23.10
C ARG A 470 -2.80 26.74 22.76
N MET A 471 -2.70 25.82 23.72
CA MET A 471 -3.07 24.42 23.53
C MET A 471 -4.56 24.18 23.80
N LEU A 472 -5.20 23.46 22.86
CA LEU A 472 -6.51 22.84 22.99
C LEU A 472 -6.36 21.32 22.89
N ALA A 473 -7.08 20.57 23.71
CA ALA A 473 -7.17 19.12 23.57
C ALA A 473 -8.09 18.76 22.39
N MET A 474 -7.68 17.77 21.59
CA MET A 474 -8.55 17.20 20.55
C MET A 474 -9.66 16.35 21.19
N PRO A 475 -10.83 16.21 20.51
CA PRO A 475 -11.95 15.41 21.04
C PRO A 475 -11.63 13.92 21.24
N ASP A 476 -10.61 13.39 20.58
CA ASP A 476 -10.16 12.00 20.73
C ASP A 476 -9.35 11.74 22.04
N GLY A 477 -9.04 12.79 22.78
CA GLY A 477 -8.23 12.71 24.00
C GLY A 477 -6.74 12.42 23.78
N VAL A 478 -6.29 12.26 22.54
CA VAL A 478 -4.90 11.94 22.15
C VAL A 478 -4.20 13.17 21.58
N GLY A 479 -4.80 13.78 20.58
CA GLY A 479 -4.24 14.91 19.87
C GLY A 479 -4.24 16.20 20.70
N LYS A 480 -3.31 17.10 20.36
CA LYS A 480 -3.20 18.46 20.91
C LYS A 480 -3.09 19.44 19.76
N LEU A 481 -3.99 20.39 19.71
CA LEU A 481 -4.02 21.47 18.73
C LEU A 481 -3.45 22.74 19.40
N TYR A 482 -2.29 23.18 18.93
CA TYR A 482 -1.66 24.42 19.36
C TYR A 482 -2.08 25.52 18.39
N ILE A 483 -2.70 26.59 18.89
CA ILE A 483 -3.24 27.71 18.09
C ILE A 483 -2.40 28.96 18.39
N ARG A 484 -1.98 29.66 17.33
CA ARG A 484 -1.21 30.89 17.41
C ARG A 484 -2.05 31.98 18.11
N PRO A 485 -1.46 32.78 19.03
CA PRO A 485 -2.16 33.93 19.60
C PRO A 485 -2.55 34.92 18.49
N SER A 486 -3.79 35.40 18.49
CA SER A 486 -4.21 36.44 17.55
C SER A 486 -3.29 37.68 17.67
N ARG A 487 -2.81 38.17 16.55
CA ARG A 487 -2.17 39.50 16.56
C ARG A 487 -3.28 40.52 16.91
N ARG A 488 -3.32 40.94 18.17
CA ARG A 488 -4.13 42.08 18.57
C ARG A 488 -3.52 43.39 18.05
#